data_fba91445d2df3cef5c8e274aa5ccaa8a
#
_entry.id   fba91445d2df3cef5c8e274aa5ccaa8a
#
_cell.length_a   1.000
_cell.length_b   1.000
_cell.length_c   1.000
_cell.angle_alpha   90.00
_cell.angle_beta   90.00
_cell.angle_gamma   90.00
#
_symmetry.space_group_name_H-M   'P 1'
#
loop_
_entity.id
_entity.type
_entity.pdbx_description
1 polymer ?
#
loop_
_entity_poly.entity_id
_entity_poly.type
_entity_poly.pdbx_seq_one_letter_code
_entity_poly.pdbx_strand_id
1 'polypeptide(L)'
;MKDLSYLRTGPGCSWFELAIGSAKKNTAILGFIKYAVRERYEEFDGFIEDYQTEPRKSGISLSGHVLIDFYERPPAALKTLLEARRHDHTLDECPYCGFPRAPETLDHFLPKERWPEYSIFSDNLVPQCRDCAPIKGVKYFCEHENQSFFLHPIYSPALSTLRFKIEVTIVKGKLAFSPAFSIPESITDVDEKRISSHLKNLHIKQRIVDYCDEQYRHWIRIAQSKPCDIKSIFESRLSERECDPYPNNWATAFYQGVLKNQDAVRELQRHVVSKPLRSNGAHRLI
;
A
#
# COMPACT_ATOMS: atom_id res chain seq x y z
N MET A 1 -6.84 -4.18 -0.57
CA MET A 1 -5.91 -3.73 -1.63
C MET A 1 -6.71 -3.26 -2.84
N LYS A 2 -6.18 -2.35 -3.64
CA LYS A 2 -6.93 -1.72 -4.77
C LYS A 2 -6.21 -1.97 -6.08
N ASP A 3 -7.00 -2.11 -7.16
CA ASP A 3 -6.53 -2.02 -8.52
C ASP A 3 -6.32 -0.55 -8.90
N LEU A 4 -5.19 -0.24 -9.50
CA LEU A 4 -4.81 1.11 -9.92
C LEU A 4 -4.65 1.21 -11.45
N SER A 5 -5.21 0.31 -12.22
CA SER A 5 -5.10 0.32 -13.69
C SER A 5 -5.53 1.64 -14.34
N TYR A 6 -6.45 2.38 -13.71
CA TYR A 6 -6.87 3.71 -14.13
C TYR A 6 -5.76 4.78 -14.07
N LEU A 7 -4.66 4.51 -13.34
CA LEU A 7 -3.48 5.40 -13.29
C LEU A 7 -2.48 5.13 -14.41
N ARG A 8 -2.66 4.07 -15.21
CA ARG A 8 -1.76 3.71 -16.30
C ARG A 8 -1.81 4.77 -17.40
N THR A 9 -0.66 5.29 -17.79
CA THR A 9 -0.52 6.32 -18.83
C THR A 9 0.19 5.82 -20.08
N GLY A 10 0.97 4.75 -19.96
CA GLY A 10 1.75 4.17 -21.04
C GLY A 10 3.02 4.99 -21.38
N PRO A 11 3.74 4.55 -22.42
CA PRO A 11 5.05 5.13 -22.79
C PRO A 11 5.01 6.58 -23.26
N GLY A 12 3.83 7.06 -23.71
CA GLY A 12 3.60 8.46 -24.09
C GLY A 12 3.53 9.45 -22.93
N CYS A 13 3.98 9.06 -21.73
CA CYS A 13 3.94 9.87 -20.53
C CYS A 13 4.55 11.26 -20.71
N SER A 14 3.74 12.29 -20.48
CA SER A 14 4.12 13.70 -20.64
C SER A 14 5.10 14.22 -19.55
N TRP A 15 5.33 13.46 -18.47
CA TRP A 15 6.13 13.93 -17.34
C TRP A 15 7.60 14.15 -17.72
N PHE A 16 8.15 13.30 -18.57
CA PHE A 16 9.50 13.48 -19.10
C PHE A 16 9.62 14.70 -20.02
N GLU A 17 8.59 14.98 -20.83
CA GLU A 17 8.54 16.18 -21.66
C GLU A 17 8.48 17.47 -20.82
N LEU A 18 7.74 17.48 -19.73
CA LEU A 18 7.74 18.59 -18.78
C LEU A 18 9.12 18.80 -18.12
N ALA A 19 9.83 17.71 -17.84
CA ALA A 19 11.20 17.79 -17.34
C ALA A 19 12.14 18.42 -18.37
N ILE A 20 12.10 17.98 -19.62
CA ILE A 20 12.93 18.52 -20.74
C ILE A 20 12.57 19.98 -21.03
N GLY A 21 11.29 20.34 -21.03
CA GLY A 21 10.82 21.71 -21.31
C GLY A 21 11.05 22.69 -20.16
N SER A 22 11.60 22.26 -19.02
CA SER A 22 11.79 23.12 -17.86
C SER A 22 13.07 23.97 -17.95
N ALA A 23 13.12 25.05 -17.19
CA ALA A 23 14.32 25.89 -17.02
C ALA A 23 15.28 25.34 -15.95
N LYS A 24 15.11 24.11 -15.46
CA LYS A 24 15.98 23.53 -14.44
C LYS A 24 17.39 23.27 -14.99
N LYS A 25 18.40 23.42 -14.14
CA LYS A 25 19.78 23.07 -14.47
C LYS A 25 19.87 21.60 -14.94
N ASN A 26 20.74 21.32 -15.87
CA ASN A 26 20.99 20.00 -16.47
C ASN A 26 19.86 19.48 -17.42
N THR A 27 18.89 20.28 -17.79
CA THR A 27 17.85 19.92 -18.77
C THR A 27 18.47 19.49 -20.11
N ALA A 28 19.57 20.12 -20.55
CA ALA A 28 20.28 19.71 -21.75
C ALA A 28 20.73 18.24 -21.73
N ILE A 29 21.10 17.70 -20.57
CA ILE A 29 21.47 16.29 -20.41
C ILE A 29 20.26 15.39 -20.71
N LEU A 30 19.05 15.77 -20.24
CA LEU A 30 17.83 15.03 -20.58
C LEU A 30 17.57 15.01 -22.09
N GLY A 31 17.88 16.11 -22.78
CA GLY A 31 17.78 16.18 -24.24
C GLY A 31 18.68 15.15 -24.92
N PHE A 32 19.93 14.97 -24.45
CA PHE A 32 20.87 13.98 -25.01
C PHE A 32 20.42 12.54 -24.79
N ILE A 33 19.83 12.22 -23.63
CA ILE A 33 19.40 10.85 -23.31
C ILE A 33 17.96 10.56 -23.70
N LYS A 34 17.26 11.52 -24.32
CA LYS A 34 15.81 11.45 -24.61
C LYS A 34 15.39 10.17 -25.32
N TYR A 35 16.10 9.78 -26.37
CA TYR A 35 15.76 8.60 -27.15
C TYR A 35 15.93 7.31 -26.32
N ALA A 36 17.03 7.19 -25.58
CA ALA A 36 17.28 6.04 -24.71
C ALA A 36 16.24 5.92 -23.60
N VAL A 37 15.81 7.04 -23.00
CA VAL A 37 14.76 7.03 -21.97
C VAL A 37 13.41 6.62 -22.57
N ARG A 38 13.04 7.14 -23.74
CA ARG A 38 11.77 6.77 -24.40
C ARG A 38 11.74 5.29 -24.79
N GLU A 39 12.82 4.76 -25.36
CA GLU A 39 12.95 3.32 -25.65
C GLU A 39 12.69 2.49 -24.37
N ARG A 40 13.25 2.89 -23.24
CA ARG A 40 13.03 2.22 -21.96
C ARG A 40 11.57 2.32 -21.49
N TYR A 41 10.90 3.44 -21.74
CA TYR A 41 9.47 3.59 -21.40
C TYR A 41 8.59 2.66 -22.25
N GLU A 42 8.96 2.45 -23.52
CA GLU A 42 8.27 1.49 -24.40
C GLU A 42 8.45 0.04 -23.96
N GLU A 43 9.60 -0.30 -23.34
CA GLU A 43 9.89 -1.65 -22.82
C GLU A 43 9.22 -1.92 -21.45
N PHE A 44 8.76 -0.87 -20.75
CA PHE A 44 8.35 -0.99 -19.33
C PHE A 44 7.23 -2.02 -19.13
N ASP A 45 6.22 -1.99 -19.97
CA ASP A 45 5.08 -2.92 -19.90
C ASP A 45 5.55 -4.37 -19.97
N GLY A 46 6.44 -4.67 -20.92
CA GLY A 46 7.01 -6.01 -21.08
C GLY A 46 7.81 -6.45 -19.84
N PHE A 47 8.55 -5.54 -19.19
CA PHE A 47 9.28 -5.86 -17.96
C PHE A 47 8.38 -6.15 -16.77
N ILE A 48 7.22 -5.49 -16.69
CA ILE A 48 6.26 -5.74 -15.61
C ILE A 48 5.48 -7.04 -15.85
N GLU A 49 5.16 -7.33 -17.10
CA GLU A 49 4.45 -8.56 -17.51
C GLU A 49 5.35 -9.79 -17.41
N ASP A 50 6.61 -9.67 -17.84
CA ASP A 50 7.63 -10.73 -17.67
C ASP A 50 8.26 -10.69 -16.27
N TYR A 51 7.48 -11.11 -15.30
CA TYR A 51 7.88 -11.13 -13.89
C TYR A 51 9.01 -12.12 -13.56
N GLN A 52 9.38 -13.00 -14.50
CA GLN A 52 10.41 -14.05 -14.35
C GLN A 52 11.79 -13.62 -14.89
N THR A 53 11.86 -12.47 -15.54
CA THR A 53 13.11 -11.93 -16.05
C THR A 53 13.43 -10.60 -15.38
N GLU A 54 14.64 -10.47 -14.84
CA GLU A 54 15.08 -9.17 -14.31
C GLU A 54 15.31 -8.20 -15.46
N PRO A 55 14.72 -6.97 -15.39
CA PRO A 55 14.97 -5.96 -16.41
C PRO A 55 16.47 -5.70 -16.64
N ARG A 56 16.88 -5.57 -17.89
CA ARG A 56 18.26 -5.24 -18.23
C ARG A 56 18.75 -4.00 -17.49
N LYS A 57 20.03 -3.96 -17.14
CA LYS A 57 20.64 -2.81 -16.48
C LYS A 57 20.45 -1.54 -17.31
N SER A 58 20.33 -0.41 -16.61
CA SER A 58 20.21 0.89 -17.27
C SER A 58 21.43 1.21 -18.14
N GLY A 59 21.17 1.54 -19.41
CA GLY A 59 22.21 2.03 -20.32
C GLY A 59 22.62 3.49 -20.10
N ILE A 60 21.87 4.22 -19.25
CA ILE A 60 22.08 5.66 -18.97
C ILE A 60 22.62 5.91 -17.56
N SER A 61 23.26 4.93 -16.95
CA SER A 61 23.74 4.98 -15.56
C SER A 61 24.59 6.23 -15.24
N LEU A 62 25.42 6.69 -16.18
CA LEU A 62 26.23 7.91 -16.02
C LEU A 62 25.39 9.19 -15.87
N SER A 63 24.24 9.26 -16.52
CA SER A 63 23.30 10.41 -16.47
C SER A 63 22.12 10.17 -15.53
N GLY A 64 22.02 8.99 -14.95
CA GLY A 64 20.89 8.58 -14.11
C GLY A 64 20.64 9.49 -12.91
N HIS A 65 21.71 10.01 -12.30
CA HIS A 65 21.63 10.96 -11.21
C HIS A 65 20.85 12.22 -11.55
N VAL A 66 20.81 12.62 -12.84
CA VAL A 66 20.04 13.78 -13.29
C VAL A 66 18.53 13.48 -13.22
N LEU A 67 18.09 12.30 -13.67
CA LEU A 67 16.70 11.87 -13.60
C LEU A 67 16.23 11.72 -12.15
N ILE A 68 17.08 11.18 -11.28
CA ILE A 68 16.82 11.11 -9.84
C ILE A 68 16.66 12.53 -9.25
N ASP A 69 17.53 13.48 -9.63
CA ASP A 69 17.42 14.89 -9.20
C ASP A 69 16.13 15.56 -9.68
N PHE A 70 15.64 15.21 -10.89
CA PHE A 70 14.36 15.73 -11.37
C PHE A 70 13.17 15.16 -10.60
N TYR A 71 13.27 13.98 -10.02
CA TYR A 71 12.27 13.43 -9.10
C TYR A 71 12.35 14.08 -7.70
N GLU A 72 13.56 14.18 -7.14
CA GLU A 72 13.76 14.65 -5.76
C GLU A 72 13.56 16.17 -5.62
N ARG A 73 13.92 16.92 -6.65
CA ARG A 73 13.81 18.38 -6.75
C ARG A 73 13.15 18.77 -8.06
N PRO A 74 11.87 18.44 -8.25
CA PRO A 74 11.20 18.62 -9.53
C PRO A 74 10.97 20.09 -9.88
N PRO A 75 10.99 20.47 -11.19
CA PRO A 75 10.48 21.74 -11.63
C PRO A 75 8.97 21.86 -11.37
N ALA A 76 8.42 23.06 -11.28
CA ALA A 76 7.07 23.34 -10.80
C ALA A 76 5.98 22.48 -11.48
N ALA A 77 5.97 22.39 -12.80
CA ALA A 77 4.95 21.60 -13.52
C ALA A 77 5.04 20.09 -13.19
N LEU A 78 6.24 19.53 -13.12
CA LEU A 78 6.43 18.12 -12.74
C LEU A 78 6.10 17.90 -11.27
N LYS A 79 6.42 18.86 -10.39
CA LYS A 79 6.07 18.83 -8.97
C LYS A 79 4.58 18.69 -8.75
N THR A 80 3.77 19.49 -9.48
CA THR A 80 2.30 19.39 -9.41
C THR A 80 1.81 17.97 -9.73
N LEU A 81 2.33 17.33 -10.76
CA LEU A 81 1.93 15.96 -11.14
C LEU A 81 2.38 14.92 -10.11
N LEU A 82 3.59 15.06 -9.55
CA LEU A 82 4.08 14.18 -8.50
C LEU A 82 3.26 14.31 -7.21
N GLU A 83 2.87 15.52 -6.85
CA GLU A 83 2.01 15.79 -5.68
C GLU A 83 0.60 15.25 -5.91
N ALA A 84 0.02 15.47 -7.10
CA ALA A 84 -1.27 14.89 -7.47
C ALA A 84 -1.23 13.35 -7.41
N ARG A 85 -0.21 12.69 -7.98
CA ARG A 85 -0.05 11.24 -7.90
C ARG A 85 0.06 10.75 -6.46
N ARG A 86 0.66 11.54 -5.57
CA ARG A 86 0.88 11.18 -4.16
C ARG A 86 -0.34 11.42 -3.29
N HIS A 87 -1.15 12.45 -3.57
CA HIS A 87 -2.17 12.93 -2.63
C HIS A 87 -3.58 13.01 -3.21
N ASP A 88 -3.74 13.22 -4.54
CA ASP A 88 -5.05 13.45 -5.15
C ASP A 88 -5.72 12.14 -5.60
N HIS A 89 -5.35 11.02 -4.97
CA HIS A 89 -6.00 9.74 -5.15
C HIS A 89 -7.13 9.55 -4.12
N THR A 90 -8.15 8.80 -4.47
CA THR A 90 -9.31 8.50 -3.60
C THR A 90 -9.10 7.23 -2.76
N LEU A 91 -7.84 6.88 -2.46
CA LEU A 91 -7.52 5.63 -1.76
C LEU A 91 -7.63 5.81 -0.25
N ASP A 92 -8.45 4.99 0.38
CA ASP A 92 -8.58 4.91 1.84
C ASP A 92 -7.61 3.89 2.46
N GLU A 93 -7.05 3.01 1.62
CA GLU A 93 -6.11 1.98 2.02
C GLU A 93 -4.95 1.84 1.04
N CYS A 94 -3.84 1.33 1.55
CA CYS A 94 -2.65 1.08 0.75
C CYS A 94 -2.89 0.01 -0.32
N PRO A 95 -2.63 0.28 -1.62
CA PRO A 95 -2.83 -0.68 -2.69
C PRO A 95 -1.93 -1.90 -2.59
N TYR A 96 -0.76 -1.77 -1.94
CA TYR A 96 0.17 -2.88 -1.73
C TYR A 96 -0.24 -3.82 -0.60
N CYS A 97 -0.81 -3.34 0.50
CA CYS A 97 -1.00 -4.18 1.68
C CYS A 97 -2.42 -4.16 2.26
N GLY A 98 -3.31 -3.27 1.83
CA GLY A 98 -4.64 -3.13 2.41
C GLY A 98 -4.66 -2.47 3.79
N PHE A 99 -3.56 -1.85 4.23
CA PHE A 99 -3.51 -1.09 5.49
C PHE A 99 -4.52 0.07 5.42
N PRO A 100 -5.38 0.23 6.45
CA PRO A 100 -6.51 1.15 6.40
C PRO A 100 -6.09 2.61 6.65
N ARG A 101 -5.24 3.11 5.78
CA ARG A 101 -4.78 4.51 5.73
C ARG A 101 -4.47 4.89 4.30
N ALA A 102 -4.86 6.08 3.90
CA ALA A 102 -4.47 6.66 2.62
C ALA A 102 -2.95 6.61 2.44
N PRO A 103 -2.44 6.16 1.28
CA PRO A 103 -1.01 6.19 1.00
C PRO A 103 -0.50 7.63 0.96
N GLU A 104 0.72 7.86 1.48
CA GLU A 104 1.32 9.19 1.62
C GLU A 104 2.68 9.29 0.91
N THR A 105 3.16 8.19 0.34
CA THR A 105 4.44 8.15 -0.37
C THR A 105 4.25 7.62 -1.78
N LEU A 106 5.23 7.87 -2.65
CA LEU A 106 5.34 7.22 -3.95
C LEU A 106 6.48 6.21 -3.91
N ASP A 107 6.16 4.99 -4.29
CA ASP A 107 7.13 3.93 -4.53
C ASP A 107 7.60 3.98 -5.97
N HIS A 108 8.90 3.82 -6.19
CA HIS A 108 9.43 3.43 -7.49
C HIS A 108 9.34 1.91 -7.59
N PHE A 109 8.40 1.40 -8.37
CA PHE A 109 8.21 -0.05 -8.48
C PHE A 109 9.50 -0.73 -8.95
N LEU A 110 10.09 -0.26 -10.05
CA LEU A 110 11.48 -0.49 -10.40
C LEU A 110 12.35 0.57 -9.69
N PRO A 111 13.20 0.17 -8.73
CA PRO A 111 13.99 1.11 -7.94
C PRO A 111 14.84 2.06 -8.76
N LYS A 112 14.72 3.36 -8.52
CA LYS A 112 15.43 4.41 -9.26
C LYS A 112 16.95 4.31 -9.13
N GLU A 113 17.44 3.67 -8.08
CA GLU A 113 18.86 3.43 -7.84
C GLU A 113 19.46 2.45 -8.86
N ARG A 114 18.65 1.52 -9.39
CA ARG A 114 19.05 0.51 -10.38
C ARG A 114 18.60 0.88 -11.79
N TRP A 115 17.43 1.51 -11.91
CA TRP A 115 16.79 1.91 -13.16
C TRP A 115 16.38 3.39 -13.12
N PRO A 116 17.36 4.31 -13.13
CA PRO A 116 17.09 5.74 -12.98
C PRO A 116 16.25 6.35 -14.10
N GLU A 117 16.19 5.71 -15.28
CA GLU A 117 15.31 6.13 -16.37
C GLU A 117 13.85 6.19 -15.98
N TYR A 118 13.41 5.38 -15.01
CA TYR A 118 12.04 5.34 -14.54
C TYR A 118 11.76 6.25 -13.33
N SER A 119 12.73 7.10 -12.92
CA SER A 119 12.58 7.97 -11.74
C SER A 119 11.39 8.92 -11.84
N ILE A 120 11.07 9.38 -13.04
CA ILE A 120 9.95 10.30 -13.32
C ILE A 120 8.94 9.70 -14.30
N PHE A 121 8.94 8.40 -14.47
CA PHE A 121 7.94 7.69 -15.27
C PHE A 121 6.70 7.41 -14.42
N SER A 122 5.54 7.96 -14.84
CA SER A 122 4.31 7.90 -14.05
C SER A 122 3.88 6.49 -13.67
N ASP A 123 4.03 5.53 -14.60
CA ASP A 123 3.58 4.16 -14.39
C ASP A 123 4.50 3.36 -13.45
N ASN A 124 5.72 3.84 -13.24
CA ASN A 124 6.64 3.33 -12.22
C ASN A 124 6.36 3.90 -10.81
N LEU A 125 5.52 4.94 -10.70
CA LEU A 125 5.28 5.66 -9.46
C LEU A 125 3.93 5.28 -8.86
N VAL A 126 3.97 4.44 -7.83
CA VAL A 126 2.80 3.83 -7.20
C VAL A 126 2.56 4.44 -5.83
N PRO A 127 1.35 4.94 -5.51
CA PRO A 127 1.00 5.34 -4.15
C PRO A 127 1.25 4.21 -3.14
N GLN A 128 1.93 4.51 -2.03
CA GLN A 128 2.33 3.52 -1.04
C GLN A 128 2.25 4.08 0.38
N CYS A 129 1.88 3.25 1.37
CA CYS A 129 1.95 3.66 2.77
C CYS A 129 3.39 3.65 3.30
N ARG A 130 3.65 4.46 4.32
CA ARG A 130 4.96 4.58 4.96
C ARG A 130 5.48 3.27 5.55
N ASP A 131 4.59 2.37 5.94
CA ASP A 131 4.99 1.08 6.52
C ASP A 131 5.48 0.08 5.46
N CYS A 132 4.97 0.16 4.21
CA CYS A 132 5.48 -0.64 3.09
C CYS A 132 6.84 -0.13 2.59
N ALA A 133 7.06 1.18 2.59
CA ALA A 133 8.23 1.80 2.00
C ALA A 133 9.56 1.23 2.50
N PRO A 134 9.85 1.12 3.81
CA PRO A 134 11.12 0.56 4.30
C PRO A 134 11.22 -0.96 4.07
N ILE A 135 10.10 -1.69 4.04
CA ILE A 135 10.10 -3.15 3.85
C ILE A 135 10.40 -3.49 2.40
N LYS A 136 9.76 -2.79 1.45
CA LYS A 136 10.03 -2.94 0.02
C LYS A 136 11.42 -2.41 -0.31
N GLY A 137 11.73 -1.17 0.08
CA GLY A 137 13.01 -0.53 -0.21
C GLY A 137 13.35 -0.64 -1.71
N VAL A 138 14.60 -1.04 -1.98
CA VAL A 138 15.11 -1.25 -3.35
C VAL A 138 14.93 -2.67 -3.88
N LYS A 139 14.11 -3.49 -3.22
CA LYS A 139 13.83 -4.86 -3.65
C LYS A 139 12.93 -4.85 -4.86
N TYR A 140 13.27 -5.65 -5.86
CA TYR A 140 12.42 -5.88 -7.03
C TYR A 140 12.42 -7.34 -7.46
N PHE A 141 13.59 -7.95 -7.68
CA PHE A 141 13.74 -9.28 -8.24
C PHE A 141 14.49 -10.22 -7.31
N CYS A 142 14.05 -11.47 -7.23
CA CYS A 142 14.67 -12.56 -6.47
C CYS A 142 15.36 -13.51 -7.43
N GLU A 143 16.69 -13.47 -7.49
CA GLU A 143 17.48 -14.37 -8.35
C GLU A 143 17.25 -15.85 -7.97
N HIS A 144 17.08 -16.15 -6.67
CA HIS A 144 16.88 -17.52 -6.20
C HIS A 144 15.52 -18.13 -6.64
N GLU A 145 14.47 -17.31 -6.60
CA GLU A 145 13.10 -17.74 -7.00
C GLU A 145 12.83 -17.42 -8.48
N ASN A 146 13.78 -16.76 -9.17
CA ASN A 146 13.71 -16.29 -10.54
C ASN A 146 12.38 -15.56 -10.85
N GLN A 147 12.01 -14.62 -9.97
CA GLN A 147 10.80 -13.83 -10.15
C GLN A 147 10.82 -12.50 -9.38
N SER A 148 9.98 -11.57 -9.80
CA SER A 148 9.76 -10.33 -9.05
C SER A 148 9.12 -10.61 -7.68
N PHE A 149 9.55 -9.88 -6.63
CA PHE A 149 8.99 -10.03 -5.28
C PHE A 149 7.53 -9.56 -5.18
N PHE A 150 7.14 -8.59 -6.01
CA PHE A 150 5.90 -7.86 -5.84
C PHE A 150 5.05 -7.85 -7.10
N LEU A 151 3.73 -7.83 -6.92
CA LEU A 151 2.77 -7.49 -7.96
C LEU A 151 2.65 -5.97 -8.08
N HIS A 152 2.58 -5.48 -9.31
CA HIS A 152 2.45 -4.06 -9.60
C HIS A 152 0.98 -3.63 -9.57
N PRO A 153 0.55 -2.73 -8.65
CA PRO A 153 -0.87 -2.40 -8.50
C PRO A 153 -1.52 -1.72 -9.71
N ILE A 154 -0.72 -1.10 -10.60
CA ILE A 154 -1.23 -0.48 -11.84
C ILE A 154 -1.39 -1.52 -12.97
N TYR A 155 -0.61 -2.60 -12.95
CA TYR A 155 -0.54 -3.59 -14.03
C TYR A 155 -1.26 -4.91 -13.71
N SER A 156 -1.46 -5.22 -12.45
CA SER A 156 -2.08 -6.47 -12.05
C SER A 156 -3.27 -6.22 -11.12
N PRO A 157 -4.49 -6.61 -11.51
CA PRO A 157 -5.67 -6.55 -10.66
C PRO A 157 -5.66 -7.65 -9.57
N ALA A 158 -4.74 -8.61 -9.63
CA ALA A 158 -4.74 -9.78 -8.75
C ALA A 158 -4.75 -9.42 -7.25
N LEU A 159 -4.02 -8.35 -6.84
CA LEU A 159 -4.05 -7.91 -5.44
C LEU A 159 -5.43 -7.40 -5.00
N SER A 160 -6.23 -6.86 -5.90
CA SER A 160 -7.57 -6.35 -5.58
C SER A 160 -8.59 -7.46 -5.33
N THR A 161 -8.29 -8.67 -5.80
CA THR A 161 -9.15 -9.85 -5.57
C THR A 161 -8.94 -10.47 -4.20
N LEU A 162 -7.81 -10.17 -3.55
CA LEU A 162 -7.48 -10.73 -2.23
C LEU A 162 -8.48 -10.26 -1.17
N ARG A 163 -8.89 -11.20 -0.33
CA ARG A 163 -9.77 -10.95 0.82
C ARG A 163 -9.10 -11.40 2.10
N PHE A 164 -9.40 -10.66 3.17
CA PHE A 164 -8.86 -10.91 4.51
C PHE A 164 -9.91 -11.57 5.39
N LYS A 165 -9.49 -12.56 6.16
CA LYS A 165 -10.26 -13.14 7.25
C LYS A 165 -9.39 -13.09 8.49
N ILE A 166 -9.94 -12.60 9.59
CA ILE A 166 -9.25 -12.63 10.89
C ILE A 166 -9.99 -13.59 11.79
N GLU A 167 -9.33 -14.67 12.14
CA GLU A 167 -9.80 -15.61 13.15
C GLU A 167 -9.38 -15.10 14.52
N VAL A 168 -10.35 -15.02 15.43
CA VAL A 168 -10.14 -14.50 16.79
C VAL A 168 -10.33 -15.64 17.77
N THR A 169 -9.36 -15.83 18.64
CA THR A 169 -9.40 -16.80 19.74
C THR A 169 -9.10 -16.12 21.06
N ILE A 170 -9.40 -16.80 22.19
CA ILE A 170 -9.04 -16.30 23.51
C ILE A 170 -7.94 -17.18 24.08
N VAL A 171 -6.80 -16.56 24.36
CA VAL A 171 -5.63 -17.22 24.95
C VAL A 171 -5.28 -16.52 26.27
N LYS A 172 -5.37 -17.23 27.37
CA LYS A 172 -5.08 -16.68 28.72
C LYS A 172 -5.86 -15.39 29.02
N GLY A 173 -7.15 -15.33 28.63
CA GLY A 173 -8.01 -14.18 28.88
C GLY A 173 -7.73 -12.95 27.99
N LYS A 174 -7.02 -13.11 26.89
CA LYS A 174 -6.77 -12.04 25.90
C LYS A 174 -7.14 -12.53 24.51
N LEU A 175 -7.55 -11.60 23.65
CA LEU A 175 -7.77 -11.92 22.24
C LEU A 175 -6.44 -12.19 21.55
N ALA A 176 -6.42 -13.23 20.73
CA ALA A 176 -5.35 -13.56 19.82
C ALA A 176 -5.89 -13.61 18.40
N PHE A 177 -5.14 -13.11 17.43
CA PHE A 177 -5.57 -12.88 16.06
C PHE A 177 -4.75 -13.71 15.08
N SER A 178 -5.43 -14.43 14.17
CA SER A 178 -4.81 -15.21 13.12
C SER A 178 -5.37 -14.80 11.76
N PRO A 179 -4.60 -14.05 10.95
CA PRO A 179 -5.01 -13.67 9.61
C PRO A 179 -4.97 -14.87 8.65
N ALA A 180 -6.03 -15.02 7.87
CA ALA A 180 -6.13 -15.89 6.72
C ALA A 180 -6.47 -15.06 5.47
N PHE A 181 -6.09 -15.57 4.32
CA PHE A 181 -6.31 -14.92 3.03
C PHE A 181 -7.13 -15.84 2.14
N SER A 182 -8.00 -15.25 1.32
CA SER A 182 -8.71 -15.97 0.28
C SER A 182 -8.66 -15.21 -1.04
N ILE A 183 -8.65 -15.96 -2.12
CA ILE A 183 -8.69 -15.49 -3.50
C ILE A 183 -9.82 -16.22 -4.23
N PRO A 184 -10.41 -15.64 -5.28
CA PRO A 184 -11.39 -16.33 -6.10
C PRO A 184 -10.78 -17.56 -6.82
N GLU A 185 -11.60 -18.58 -7.08
CA GLU A 185 -11.18 -19.77 -7.84
C GLU A 185 -10.75 -19.44 -9.29
N SER A 186 -11.14 -18.28 -9.81
CA SER A 186 -10.74 -17.81 -11.14
C SER A 186 -9.32 -17.30 -11.23
N ILE A 187 -8.62 -17.14 -10.09
CA ILE A 187 -7.21 -16.73 -10.08
C ILE A 187 -6.34 -17.89 -10.56
N THR A 188 -5.39 -17.59 -11.43
CA THR A 188 -4.45 -18.59 -11.95
C THR A 188 -3.47 -19.05 -10.87
N ASP A 189 -2.94 -20.27 -10.97
CA ASP A 189 -1.89 -20.76 -10.07
C ASP A 189 -0.65 -19.86 -10.05
N VAL A 190 -0.38 -19.19 -11.17
CA VAL A 190 0.71 -18.22 -11.30
C VAL A 190 0.44 -16.98 -10.44
N ASP A 191 -0.74 -16.39 -10.57
CA ASP A 191 -1.08 -15.21 -9.78
C ASP A 191 -1.20 -15.54 -8.29
N GLU A 192 -1.68 -16.71 -7.91
CA GLU A 192 -1.68 -17.17 -6.52
C GLU A 192 -0.28 -17.22 -5.94
N LYS A 193 0.70 -17.79 -6.66
CA LYS A 193 2.11 -17.81 -6.23
C LYS A 193 2.68 -16.39 -6.11
N ARG A 194 2.37 -15.51 -7.06
CA ARG A 194 2.80 -14.10 -7.03
C ARG A 194 2.16 -13.32 -5.88
N ILE A 195 0.87 -13.52 -5.60
CA ILE A 195 0.20 -12.97 -4.41
C ILE A 195 0.90 -13.47 -3.14
N SER A 196 1.17 -14.76 -3.03
CA SER A 196 1.85 -15.36 -1.87
C SER A 196 3.24 -14.76 -1.65
N SER A 197 4.03 -14.59 -2.73
CA SER A 197 5.33 -13.90 -2.69
C SER A 197 5.20 -12.45 -2.20
N HIS A 198 4.24 -11.71 -2.74
CA HIS A 198 3.94 -10.33 -2.36
C HIS A 198 3.60 -10.20 -0.86
N LEU A 199 2.69 -11.04 -0.37
CA LEU A 199 2.27 -11.08 1.04
C LEU A 199 3.44 -11.39 1.97
N LYS A 200 4.25 -12.40 1.61
CA LYS A 200 5.44 -12.84 2.36
C LYS A 200 6.48 -11.72 2.45
N ASN A 201 6.84 -11.12 1.31
CA ASN A 201 7.93 -10.14 1.23
C ASN A 201 7.59 -8.78 1.83
N LEU A 202 6.30 -8.43 1.95
CA LEU A 202 5.82 -7.27 2.71
C LEU A 202 5.45 -7.58 4.16
N HIS A 203 5.67 -8.81 4.63
CA HIS A 203 5.36 -9.28 5.99
C HIS A 203 3.90 -9.02 6.40
N ILE A 204 2.96 -9.12 5.43
CA ILE A 204 1.58 -8.64 5.61
C ILE A 204 0.88 -9.41 6.73
N LYS A 205 1.06 -10.72 6.84
CA LYS A 205 0.45 -11.53 7.90
C LYS A 205 0.80 -11.03 9.30
N GLN A 206 2.08 -10.82 9.58
CA GLN A 206 2.54 -10.31 10.88
C GLN A 206 2.02 -8.90 11.14
N ARG A 207 2.08 -8.02 10.16
CA ARG A 207 1.62 -6.64 10.28
C ARG A 207 0.12 -6.53 10.57
N ILE A 208 -0.69 -7.47 10.04
CA ILE A 208 -2.12 -7.56 10.38
C ILE A 208 -2.29 -7.96 11.85
N VAL A 209 -1.50 -8.92 12.35
CA VAL A 209 -1.54 -9.30 13.78
C VAL A 209 -1.21 -8.09 14.65
N ASP A 210 -0.12 -7.40 14.36
CA ASP A 210 0.32 -6.20 15.11
C ASP A 210 -0.76 -5.11 15.10
N TYR A 211 -1.40 -4.88 13.95
CA TYR A 211 -2.53 -3.96 13.81
C TYR A 211 -3.72 -4.39 14.67
N CYS A 212 -4.10 -5.67 14.65
CA CYS A 212 -5.21 -6.18 15.45
C CYS A 212 -4.94 -6.05 16.96
N ASP A 213 -3.70 -6.32 17.39
CA ASP A 213 -3.27 -6.14 18.78
C ASP A 213 -3.33 -4.66 19.20
N GLU A 214 -2.96 -3.74 18.30
CA GLU A 214 -3.08 -2.30 18.55
C GLU A 214 -4.55 -1.88 18.67
N GLN A 215 -5.41 -2.35 17.75
CA GLN A 215 -6.85 -2.10 17.81
C GLN A 215 -7.48 -2.68 19.09
N TYR A 216 -7.10 -3.89 19.48
CA TYR A 216 -7.57 -4.49 20.72
C TYR A 216 -7.23 -3.64 21.95
N ARG A 217 -5.96 -3.20 22.08
CA ARG A 217 -5.55 -2.28 23.15
C ARG A 217 -6.28 -0.95 23.10
N HIS A 218 -6.53 -0.41 21.91
CA HIS A 218 -7.29 0.81 21.72
C HIS A 218 -8.72 0.66 22.25
N TRP A 219 -9.41 -0.42 21.90
CA TRP A 219 -10.77 -0.67 22.35
C TRP A 219 -10.89 -0.95 23.84
N ILE A 220 -9.90 -1.61 24.45
CA ILE A 220 -9.83 -1.75 25.92
C ILE A 220 -9.77 -0.35 26.57
N ARG A 221 -8.92 0.56 26.08
CA ARG A 221 -8.85 1.93 26.63
C ARG A 221 -10.16 2.68 26.50
N ILE A 222 -10.85 2.55 25.37
CA ILE A 222 -12.20 3.15 25.19
C ILE A 222 -13.18 2.55 26.20
N ALA A 223 -13.25 1.24 26.32
CA ALA A 223 -14.14 0.54 27.25
C ALA A 223 -13.91 0.96 28.71
N GLN A 224 -12.66 1.15 29.12
CA GLN A 224 -12.29 1.63 30.46
C GLN A 224 -12.55 3.11 30.67
N SER A 225 -12.77 3.90 29.63
CA SER A 225 -12.99 5.35 29.75
C SER A 225 -14.43 5.78 29.87
N LYS A 226 -15.35 5.03 29.27
CA LYS A 226 -16.77 5.37 29.21
C LYS A 226 -17.67 4.14 29.02
N PRO A 227 -18.92 4.19 29.50
CA PRO A 227 -19.92 3.16 29.19
C PRO A 227 -20.15 3.08 27.68
N CYS A 228 -20.12 1.88 27.14
CA CYS A 228 -20.39 1.65 25.72
C CYS A 228 -20.85 0.21 25.46
N ASP A 229 -21.57 -0.01 24.37
CA ASP A 229 -21.87 -1.33 23.86
C ASP A 229 -20.92 -1.65 22.69
N ILE A 230 -19.95 -2.49 22.97
CA ILE A 230 -18.91 -2.88 21.99
C ILE A 230 -19.52 -3.50 20.73
N LYS A 231 -20.55 -4.35 20.89
CA LYS A 231 -21.20 -5.00 19.76
C LYS A 231 -21.83 -3.97 18.82
N SER A 232 -22.70 -3.11 19.35
CA SER A 232 -23.38 -2.08 18.56
C SER A 232 -22.41 -1.11 17.89
N ILE A 233 -21.30 -0.74 18.56
CA ILE A 233 -20.28 0.11 17.96
C ILE A 233 -19.61 -0.59 16.79
N PHE A 234 -19.23 -1.87 16.93
CA PHE A 234 -18.55 -2.60 15.85
C PHE A 234 -19.49 -2.85 14.66
N GLU A 235 -20.76 -3.14 14.91
CA GLU A 235 -21.79 -3.22 13.86
C GLU A 235 -21.95 -1.89 13.12
N SER A 236 -21.97 -0.76 13.84
CA SER A 236 -21.98 0.58 13.23
C SER A 236 -20.76 0.85 12.38
N ARG A 237 -19.55 0.48 12.86
CA ARG A 237 -18.31 0.63 12.07
C ARG A 237 -18.30 -0.19 10.79
N LEU A 238 -18.96 -1.34 10.77
CA LEU A 238 -19.13 -2.13 9.57
C LEU A 238 -20.14 -1.51 8.60
N SER A 239 -21.24 -0.94 9.11
CA SER A 239 -22.27 -0.31 8.28
C SER A 239 -21.83 0.99 7.60
N GLU A 240 -20.78 1.65 8.10
CA GLU A 240 -20.15 2.82 7.47
C GLU A 240 -19.37 2.45 6.20
N ARG A 241 -19.15 1.18 5.92
CA ARG A 241 -18.38 0.67 4.80
C ARG A 241 -19.24 -0.28 3.96
N GLU A 242 -18.91 -0.41 2.69
CA GLU A 242 -19.54 -1.44 1.85
C GLU A 242 -19.39 -2.81 2.51
N CYS A 243 -20.53 -3.46 2.78
CA CYS A 243 -20.59 -4.77 3.42
C CYS A 243 -20.20 -5.87 2.41
N ASP A 244 -18.91 -6.03 2.17
CA ASP A 244 -18.39 -7.23 1.53
C ASP A 244 -18.28 -8.33 2.62
N PRO A 245 -18.90 -9.51 2.46
CA PRO A 245 -18.71 -10.63 3.37
C PRO A 245 -17.23 -11.05 3.50
N TYR A 246 -16.42 -10.66 2.53
CA TYR A 246 -14.98 -10.88 2.50
C TYR A 246 -14.24 -9.54 2.35
N PRO A 247 -13.83 -8.90 3.46
CA PRO A 247 -13.21 -7.59 3.41
C PRO A 247 -11.87 -7.59 2.68
N ASN A 248 -11.60 -6.49 1.99
CA ASN A 248 -10.35 -6.24 1.28
C ASN A 248 -9.38 -5.34 2.06
N ASN A 249 -9.70 -5.00 3.30
CA ASN A 249 -8.86 -4.20 4.21
C ASN A 249 -8.86 -4.74 5.63
N TRP A 250 -7.85 -4.36 6.40
CA TRP A 250 -7.60 -4.90 7.74
C TRP A 250 -8.63 -4.46 8.78
N ALA A 251 -9.13 -3.21 8.68
CA ALA A 251 -10.06 -2.68 9.68
C ALA A 251 -11.41 -3.42 9.63
N THR A 252 -11.96 -3.57 8.44
CA THR A 252 -13.22 -4.31 8.25
C THR A 252 -13.05 -5.77 8.67
N ALA A 253 -11.92 -6.41 8.30
CA ALA A 253 -11.61 -7.78 8.69
C ALA A 253 -11.49 -7.94 10.22
N PHE A 254 -10.90 -6.96 10.93
CA PHE A 254 -10.81 -6.96 12.39
C PHE A 254 -12.21 -6.93 13.03
N TYR A 255 -13.05 -5.96 12.66
CA TYR A 255 -14.39 -5.84 13.23
C TYR A 255 -15.25 -7.07 12.94
N GLN A 256 -15.20 -7.61 11.72
CA GLN A 256 -15.91 -8.84 11.37
C GLN A 256 -15.40 -10.05 12.17
N GLY A 257 -14.07 -10.19 12.31
CA GLY A 257 -13.46 -11.27 13.06
C GLY A 257 -13.90 -11.28 14.52
N VAL A 258 -13.89 -10.13 15.18
CA VAL A 258 -14.33 -10.00 16.58
C VAL A 258 -15.84 -10.28 16.71
N LEU A 259 -16.68 -9.71 15.84
CA LEU A 259 -18.13 -9.92 15.91
C LEU A 259 -18.57 -11.37 15.64
N LYS A 260 -17.82 -12.12 14.82
CA LYS A 260 -18.06 -13.55 14.58
C LYS A 260 -17.78 -14.42 15.82
N ASN A 261 -17.00 -13.94 16.78
CA ASN A 261 -16.68 -14.64 18.02
C ASN A 261 -17.38 -13.95 19.21
N GLN A 262 -18.50 -14.53 19.67
CA GLN A 262 -19.26 -13.96 20.80
C GLN A 262 -18.45 -13.89 22.10
N ASP A 263 -17.52 -14.80 22.33
CA ASP A 263 -16.64 -14.77 23.50
C ASP A 263 -15.66 -13.59 23.43
N ALA A 264 -15.17 -13.28 22.23
CA ALA A 264 -14.31 -12.10 22.00
C ALA A 264 -15.07 -10.80 22.30
N VAL A 265 -16.32 -10.69 21.85
CA VAL A 265 -17.19 -9.54 22.17
C VAL A 265 -17.40 -9.44 23.67
N ARG A 266 -17.72 -10.57 24.35
CA ARG A 266 -17.91 -10.61 25.80
C ARG A 266 -16.65 -10.22 26.55
N GLU A 267 -15.50 -10.66 26.08
CA GLU A 267 -14.22 -10.30 26.70
C GLU A 267 -13.96 -8.79 26.62
N LEU A 268 -14.15 -8.17 25.47
CA LEU A 268 -14.05 -6.70 25.35
C LEU A 268 -15.09 -5.99 26.23
N GLN A 269 -16.33 -6.48 26.28
CA GLN A 269 -17.41 -5.88 27.07
C GLN A 269 -17.12 -5.93 28.60
N ARG A 270 -16.37 -6.91 29.09
CA ARG A 270 -15.95 -6.98 30.51
C ARG A 270 -15.08 -5.79 30.94
N HIS A 271 -14.41 -5.14 30.03
CA HIS A 271 -13.60 -3.96 30.32
C HIS A 271 -14.41 -2.67 30.43
N VAL A 272 -15.71 -2.69 30.04
CA VAL A 272 -16.55 -1.50 30.01
C VAL A 272 -16.90 -1.07 31.44
N VAL A 273 -16.64 0.20 31.76
CA VAL A 273 -16.96 0.79 33.04
C VAL A 273 -18.42 1.20 33.14
N SER A 274 -19.00 1.11 34.34
CA SER A 274 -20.40 1.48 34.59
C SER A 274 -20.65 2.99 34.57
N LYS A 275 -19.59 3.80 34.82
CA LYS A 275 -19.66 5.27 34.84
C LYS A 275 -18.43 5.85 34.13
N PRO A 276 -18.59 6.99 33.41
CA PRO A 276 -17.44 7.63 32.76
C PRO A 276 -16.43 8.12 33.80
N LEU A 277 -15.15 8.04 33.48
CA LEU A 277 -14.11 8.70 34.24
C LEU A 277 -14.39 10.22 34.27
N ARG A 278 -14.41 10.84 35.46
CA ARG A 278 -14.55 12.30 35.56
C ARG A 278 -13.36 12.95 34.87
N SER A 279 -13.61 13.80 33.88
CA SER A 279 -12.57 14.67 33.31
C SER A 279 -12.25 15.75 34.34
N ASN A 280 -11.10 15.67 34.99
CA ASN A 280 -10.56 16.76 35.78
C ASN A 280 -9.90 17.79 34.83
N GLY A 281 -10.58 18.90 34.61
CA GLY A 281 -9.99 20.09 33.98
C GLY A 281 -10.75 20.60 32.76
N ALA A 282 -11.21 21.85 32.82
CA ALA A 282 -11.63 22.62 31.66
C ALA A 282 -10.38 23.02 30.86
N HIS A 283 -10.27 22.58 29.60
CA HIS A 283 -9.25 23.06 28.68
C HIS A 283 -9.72 24.37 28.04
N ARG A 284 -8.86 25.40 28.04
CA ARG A 284 -9.06 26.66 27.30
C ARG A 284 -8.40 26.49 25.93
N LEU A 285 -9.14 26.79 24.86
CA LEU A 285 -8.56 26.92 23.52
C LEU A 285 -7.58 28.11 23.55
N ILE A 286 -6.38 27.90 22.99
CA ILE A 286 -5.33 28.91 22.82
C ILE A 286 -5.49 29.53 21.45
#